data_8ce4019a984ef2894d46ac5035162fe2
#
_entry.id   8ce4019a984ef2894d46ac5035162fe2
#
_cell.length_a   1.000
_cell.length_b   1.000
_cell.length_c   1.000
_cell.angle_alpha   90.00
_cell.angle_beta   90.00
_cell.angle_gamma   90.00
#
_symmetry.space_group_name_H-M   'P 1'
#
loop_
_entity.id
_entity.type
_entity.pdbx_description
1 polymer ?
#
loop_
_entity_poly.entity_id
_entity_poly.type
_entity_poly.pdbx_seq_one_letter_code
_entity_poly.pdbx_strand_id
1 'polypeptide(L)'
;MAEKPVILTGDRPTGKLHIGHYVGSLKNRVEMQNTGKYTPFIMIADQQALTDNARDPEKIRKSLIEVALDYLAVGLDPAKSTIFVQSQIPALSELNLYYLNLVTVSRLERNPTVKAEIQQKNFERSIPAGFFTYPVSQAADITAFKASLVPVGDDQEPMLEQTREIVRSFNSIYGDVLVEPKGVFPPKGSGRIPGLDGNAKMSKSLGNAIYLSDDADTLRKKVMSMY
;
A
#
# COMPACT_ATOMS: atom_id res chain seq x y z
N MET A 1 2.47 29.96 -9.00
CA MET A 1 3.41 28.82 -8.80
C MET A 1 2.75 27.59 -9.38
N ALA A 2 3.44 26.76 -10.14
CA ALA A 2 2.87 25.50 -10.63
C ALA A 2 2.51 24.61 -9.43
N GLU A 3 1.36 23.95 -9.52
CA GLU A 3 0.90 23.03 -8.49
C GLU A 3 1.87 21.84 -8.38
N LYS A 4 2.27 21.47 -7.15
CA LYS A 4 3.20 20.36 -6.96
C LYS A 4 2.52 19.05 -7.28
N PRO A 5 3.20 18.09 -7.94
CA PRO A 5 2.65 16.76 -8.16
C PRO A 5 2.24 16.11 -6.86
N VAL A 6 1.04 15.52 -6.84
CA VAL A 6 0.52 14.78 -5.70
C VAL A 6 1.08 13.35 -5.73
N ILE A 7 1.58 12.91 -4.58
CA ILE A 7 1.99 11.53 -4.34
C ILE A 7 0.97 10.89 -3.39
N LEU A 8 0.50 9.69 -3.73
CA LEU A 8 -0.20 8.82 -2.79
C LEU A 8 0.60 7.53 -2.60
N THR A 9 0.78 7.16 -1.35
CA THR A 9 1.36 5.86 -0.95
C THR A 9 0.81 5.48 0.42
N GLY A 10 0.98 4.22 0.82
CA GLY A 10 0.50 3.77 2.13
C GLY A 10 0.84 2.32 2.39
N ASP A 11 0.50 1.87 3.60
CA ASP A 11 0.64 0.48 4.01
C ASP A 11 -0.63 -0.03 4.69
N ARG A 12 -0.92 -1.31 4.52
CA ARG A 12 -1.98 -1.99 5.25
C ARG A 12 -1.53 -2.27 6.69
N PRO A 13 -2.30 -1.88 7.71
CA PRO A 13 -1.95 -2.11 9.11
C PRO A 13 -2.21 -3.58 9.51
N THR A 14 -1.41 -4.50 9.01
CA THR A 14 -1.49 -5.94 9.27
C THR A 14 -0.44 -6.44 10.25
N GLY A 15 0.15 -5.56 11.04
CA GLY A 15 1.21 -5.77 12.00
C GLY A 15 2.33 -4.74 11.85
N LYS A 16 3.30 -4.79 12.76
CA LYS A 16 4.48 -3.91 12.80
C LYS A 16 5.23 -3.87 11.47
N LEU A 17 5.84 -2.74 11.14
CA LEU A 17 6.70 -2.62 9.97
C LEU A 17 8.11 -3.16 10.31
N HIS A 18 8.83 -3.65 9.32
CA HIS A 18 10.17 -4.19 9.47
C HIS A 18 11.14 -3.49 8.52
N ILE A 19 12.45 -3.72 8.69
CA ILE A 19 13.49 -3.06 7.89
C ILE A 19 13.30 -3.27 6.37
N GLY A 20 12.67 -4.36 5.95
CA GLY A 20 12.29 -4.57 4.54
C GLY A 20 11.30 -3.52 4.02
N HIS A 21 10.34 -3.07 4.85
CA HIS A 21 9.46 -1.95 4.49
C HIS A 21 10.23 -0.63 4.46
N TYR A 22 11.16 -0.45 5.41
CA TYR A 22 11.99 0.76 5.46
C TYR A 22 12.80 0.93 4.17
N VAL A 23 13.61 -0.07 3.84
CA VAL A 23 14.49 0.00 2.65
C VAL A 23 13.69 -0.03 1.34
N GLY A 24 12.63 -0.84 1.29
CA GLY A 24 11.83 -1.02 0.06
C GLY A 24 10.89 0.14 -0.24
N SER A 25 10.51 0.95 0.75
CA SER A 25 9.48 1.98 0.57
C SER A 25 9.65 3.21 1.45
N LEU A 26 9.70 3.07 2.79
CA LEU A 26 9.61 4.22 3.69
C LEU A 26 10.75 5.22 3.52
N LYS A 27 11.99 4.73 3.32
CA LYS A 27 13.16 5.58 3.07
C LYS A 27 12.91 6.51 1.87
N ASN A 28 12.43 5.96 0.76
CA ASN A 28 12.12 6.75 -0.44
C ASN A 28 11.01 7.78 -0.18
N ARG A 29 9.98 7.42 0.60
CA ARG A 29 8.89 8.36 0.99
C ARG A 29 9.43 9.55 1.76
N VAL A 30 10.32 9.30 2.73
CA VAL A 30 10.98 10.35 3.53
C VAL A 30 11.87 11.23 2.63
N GLU A 31 12.64 10.63 1.73
CA GLU A 31 13.47 11.36 0.77
C GLU A 31 12.60 12.24 -0.13
N MET A 32 11.54 11.72 -0.74
CA MET A 32 10.62 12.48 -1.58
C MET A 32 9.95 13.63 -0.80
N GLN A 33 9.46 13.37 0.42
CA GLN A 33 8.92 14.39 1.31
C GLN A 33 9.91 15.54 1.52
N ASN A 34 11.17 15.22 1.81
CA ASN A 34 12.19 16.20 2.17
C ASN A 34 12.69 17.03 0.97
N THR A 35 12.44 16.58 -0.27
CA THR A 35 12.73 17.42 -1.45
C THR A 35 11.86 18.67 -1.53
N GLY A 36 10.69 18.66 -0.88
CA GLY A 36 9.70 19.74 -0.97
C GLY A 36 9.08 19.92 -2.35
N LYS A 37 9.35 19.02 -3.31
CA LYS A 37 8.88 19.11 -4.71
C LYS A 37 7.48 18.51 -4.92
N TYR A 38 6.95 17.79 -3.93
CA TYR A 38 5.71 17.03 -4.02
C TYR A 38 4.74 17.43 -2.92
N THR A 39 3.47 17.05 -3.09
CA THR A 39 2.43 17.07 -2.05
C THR A 39 2.15 15.63 -1.64
N PRO A 40 2.77 15.12 -0.54
CA PRO A 40 2.65 13.72 -0.17
C PRO A 40 1.39 13.46 0.66
N PHE A 41 0.63 12.44 0.26
CA PHE A 41 -0.44 11.82 1.03
C PHE A 41 0.01 10.40 1.43
N ILE A 42 0.07 10.13 2.71
CA ILE A 42 0.55 8.86 3.28
C ILE A 42 -0.63 8.19 4.00
N MET A 43 -1.12 7.12 3.43
CA MET A 43 -2.33 6.43 3.90
C MET A 43 -1.99 5.25 4.81
N ILE A 44 -2.76 5.09 5.88
CA ILE A 44 -2.85 3.82 6.62
C ILE A 44 -4.14 3.15 6.13
N ALA A 45 -3.98 2.09 5.32
CA ALA A 45 -5.04 1.46 4.55
C ALA A 45 -5.76 0.38 5.38
N ASP A 46 -6.54 0.80 6.38
CA ASP A 46 -7.21 -0.09 7.32
C ASP A 46 -8.40 -0.84 6.69
N GLN A 47 -9.19 -0.21 5.84
CA GLN A 47 -10.26 -0.90 5.08
C GLN A 47 -9.67 -1.93 4.12
N GLN A 48 -8.56 -1.59 3.44
CA GLN A 48 -7.85 -2.52 2.59
C GLN A 48 -7.30 -3.72 3.38
N ALA A 49 -6.85 -3.51 4.62
CA ALA A 49 -6.38 -4.58 5.50
C ALA A 49 -7.49 -5.56 5.90
N LEU A 50 -8.74 -5.09 5.98
CA LEU A 50 -9.88 -5.95 6.32
C LEU A 50 -10.25 -6.93 5.20
N THR A 51 -9.84 -6.72 3.96
CA THR A 51 -10.21 -7.59 2.83
C THR A 51 -9.76 -9.05 3.02
N ASP A 52 -8.69 -9.27 3.77
CA ASP A 52 -8.16 -10.59 4.13
C ASP A 52 -7.98 -10.82 5.65
N ASN A 53 -8.41 -9.85 6.48
CA ASN A 53 -8.37 -9.93 7.94
C ASN A 53 -9.73 -9.58 8.59
N ALA A 54 -10.84 -9.75 7.87
CA ALA A 54 -12.18 -9.35 8.35
C ALA A 54 -12.59 -10.03 9.67
N ARG A 55 -12.04 -11.19 9.97
CA ARG A 55 -12.33 -11.96 11.20
C ARG A 55 -11.50 -11.53 12.42
N ASP A 56 -10.53 -10.65 12.23
CA ASP A 56 -9.66 -10.15 13.30
C ASP A 56 -9.51 -8.61 13.22
N PRO A 57 -10.60 -7.86 13.45
CA PRO A 57 -10.58 -6.40 13.39
C PRO A 57 -9.70 -5.78 14.48
N GLU A 58 -9.54 -6.46 15.61
CA GLU A 58 -8.73 -5.97 16.73
C GLU A 58 -7.23 -5.94 16.37
N LYS A 59 -6.77 -6.92 15.59
CA LYS A 59 -5.42 -6.90 15.01
C LYS A 59 -5.21 -5.64 14.17
N ILE A 60 -6.19 -5.26 13.35
CA ILE A 60 -6.07 -4.07 12.50
C ILE A 60 -6.03 -2.80 13.37
N ARG A 61 -6.89 -2.67 14.38
CA ARG A 61 -6.88 -1.52 15.32
C ARG A 61 -5.53 -1.33 16.00
N LYS A 62 -4.96 -2.41 16.54
CA LYS A 62 -3.64 -2.36 17.18
C LYS A 62 -2.55 -1.99 16.17
N SER A 63 -2.56 -2.63 15.01
CA SER A 63 -1.56 -2.39 13.97
C SER A 63 -1.63 -0.99 13.37
N LEU A 64 -2.79 -0.32 13.40
CA LEU A 64 -2.95 1.04 12.93
C LEU A 64 -2.05 2.00 13.74
N ILE A 65 -2.08 1.89 15.06
CA ILE A 65 -1.24 2.73 15.93
C ILE A 65 0.25 2.40 15.74
N GLU A 66 0.60 1.11 15.65
CA GLU A 66 1.98 0.68 15.40
C GLU A 66 2.52 1.25 14.08
N VAL A 67 1.75 1.19 12.99
CA VAL A 67 2.16 1.74 11.69
C VAL A 67 2.28 3.26 11.74
N ALA A 68 1.38 3.95 12.43
CA ALA A 68 1.47 5.41 12.60
C ALA A 68 2.75 5.80 13.37
N LEU A 69 3.10 5.08 14.43
CA LEU A 69 4.33 5.29 15.19
C LEU A 69 5.57 5.00 14.34
N ASP A 70 5.57 3.90 13.58
CA ASP A 70 6.66 3.56 12.67
C ASP A 70 6.86 4.65 11.60
N TYR A 71 5.78 5.22 11.04
CA TYR A 71 5.87 6.33 10.08
C TYR A 71 6.57 7.56 10.67
N LEU A 72 6.19 7.95 11.88
CA LEU A 72 6.82 9.10 12.55
C LEU A 72 8.27 8.79 12.92
N ALA A 73 8.55 7.59 13.40
CA ALA A 73 9.89 7.17 13.83
C ALA A 73 10.89 7.14 12.66
N VAL A 74 10.46 6.79 11.44
CA VAL A 74 11.35 6.80 10.26
C VAL A 74 11.53 8.19 9.65
N GLY A 75 10.82 9.22 10.15
CA GLY A 75 10.98 10.61 9.72
C GLY A 75 9.92 11.12 8.74
N LEU A 76 8.78 10.44 8.61
CA LEU A 76 7.62 11.06 7.97
C LEU A 76 7.07 12.16 8.88
N ASP A 77 7.04 13.38 8.37
CA ASP A 77 6.75 14.60 9.10
C ASP A 77 5.34 15.12 8.76
N PRO A 78 4.41 15.14 9.74
CA PRO A 78 3.04 15.63 9.52
C PRO A 78 2.96 17.11 9.09
N ALA A 79 4.02 17.89 9.30
CA ALA A 79 4.09 19.26 8.81
C ALA A 79 4.41 19.34 7.30
N LYS A 80 4.92 18.25 6.72
CA LYS A 80 5.31 18.17 5.29
C LYS A 80 4.45 17.21 4.48
N SER A 81 3.81 16.24 5.14
CA SER A 81 3.00 15.18 4.53
C SER A 81 1.66 15.07 5.23
N THR A 82 0.60 14.84 4.47
CA THR A 82 -0.69 14.48 5.05
C THR A 82 -0.71 12.99 5.37
N ILE A 83 -0.66 12.63 6.65
CA ILE A 83 -0.79 11.25 7.11
C ILE A 83 -2.25 11.04 7.55
N PHE A 84 -2.91 10.02 7.01
CA PHE A 84 -4.33 9.79 7.29
C PHE A 84 -4.69 8.30 7.32
N VAL A 85 -5.83 7.99 7.94
CA VAL A 85 -6.42 6.65 7.98
C VAL A 85 -7.50 6.57 6.91
N GLN A 86 -7.49 5.53 6.09
CA GLN A 86 -8.38 5.33 4.94
C GLN A 86 -9.86 5.42 5.35
N SER A 87 -10.26 4.75 6.43
CA SER A 87 -11.65 4.73 6.91
C SER A 87 -12.16 6.09 7.39
N GLN A 88 -11.28 7.05 7.66
CA GLN A 88 -11.65 8.41 8.04
C GLN A 88 -12.06 9.29 6.85
N ILE A 89 -11.96 8.76 5.63
CA ILE A 89 -12.36 9.43 4.38
C ILE A 89 -13.50 8.65 3.72
N PRO A 90 -14.75 8.79 4.16
CA PRO A 90 -15.88 8.01 3.64
C PRO A 90 -16.09 8.11 2.13
N ALA A 91 -15.71 9.24 1.53
CA ALA A 91 -15.77 9.47 0.09
C ALA A 91 -14.97 8.45 -0.74
N LEU A 92 -13.93 7.79 -0.17
CA LEU A 92 -13.19 6.73 -0.85
C LEU A 92 -14.08 5.51 -1.11
N SER A 93 -14.91 5.14 -0.12
CA SER A 93 -15.86 4.03 -0.27
C SER A 93 -16.99 4.37 -1.26
N GLU A 94 -17.44 5.62 -1.26
CA GLU A 94 -18.42 6.11 -2.23
C GLU A 94 -17.85 6.07 -3.65
N LEU A 95 -16.64 6.59 -3.86
CA LEU A 95 -15.98 6.58 -5.16
C LEU A 95 -15.72 5.14 -5.66
N ASN A 96 -15.34 4.24 -4.76
CA ASN A 96 -15.21 2.82 -5.09
C ASN A 96 -16.52 2.22 -5.64
N LEU A 97 -17.68 2.59 -5.05
CA LEU A 97 -18.98 2.13 -5.53
C LEU A 97 -19.23 2.58 -6.99
N TYR A 98 -18.92 3.82 -7.32
CA TYR A 98 -19.03 4.30 -8.70
C TYR A 98 -18.12 3.53 -9.66
N TYR A 99 -16.87 3.26 -9.26
CA TYR A 99 -15.90 2.54 -10.08
C TYR A 99 -16.26 1.08 -10.30
N LEU A 100 -16.90 0.43 -9.34
CA LEU A 100 -17.40 -0.94 -9.51
C LEU A 100 -18.39 -1.09 -10.68
N ASN A 101 -19.06 0.00 -11.08
CA ASN A 101 -19.94 0.00 -12.27
C ASN A 101 -19.17 0.16 -13.60
N LEU A 102 -17.87 0.47 -13.54
CA LEU A 102 -17.01 0.67 -14.71
C LEU A 102 -16.07 -0.52 -14.97
N VAL A 103 -16.03 -1.50 -14.05
CA VAL A 103 -15.12 -2.65 -14.13
C VAL A 103 -15.91 -3.94 -14.20
N THR A 104 -15.55 -4.82 -15.13
CA THR A 104 -16.19 -6.13 -15.24
C THR A 104 -15.52 -7.17 -14.34
N VAL A 105 -16.29 -8.17 -13.89
CA VAL A 105 -15.77 -9.34 -13.17
C VAL A 105 -14.62 -10.00 -13.93
N SER A 106 -14.81 -10.21 -15.24
CA SER A 106 -13.78 -10.82 -16.10
C SER A 106 -12.48 -9.99 -16.16
N ARG A 107 -12.55 -8.66 -15.98
CA ARG A 107 -11.34 -7.84 -15.93
C ARG A 107 -10.59 -8.03 -14.60
N LEU A 108 -11.31 -8.13 -13.49
CA LEU A 108 -10.74 -8.43 -12.17
C LEU A 108 -10.09 -9.82 -12.16
N GLU A 109 -10.75 -10.83 -12.71
CA GLU A 109 -10.22 -12.20 -12.83
C GLU A 109 -8.91 -12.27 -13.61
N ARG A 110 -8.69 -11.38 -14.58
CA ARG A 110 -7.47 -11.35 -15.40
C ARG A 110 -6.31 -10.61 -14.76
N ASN A 111 -6.52 -9.90 -13.64
CA ASN A 111 -5.44 -9.18 -12.98
C ASN A 111 -4.40 -10.17 -12.40
N PRO A 112 -3.13 -10.14 -12.86
CA PRO A 112 -2.14 -11.13 -12.46
C PRO A 112 -1.76 -11.06 -10.99
N THR A 113 -1.78 -9.87 -10.38
CA THR A 113 -1.48 -9.68 -8.96
C THR A 113 -2.57 -10.32 -8.11
N VAL A 114 -3.85 -10.08 -8.43
CA VAL A 114 -5.00 -10.70 -7.74
C VAL A 114 -4.95 -12.22 -7.85
N LYS A 115 -4.64 -12.77 -9.04
CA LYS A 115 -4.48 -14.22 -9.25
C LYS A 115 -3.41 -14.81 -8.34
N ALA A 116 -2.24 -14.21 -8.32
CA ALA A 116 -1.12 -14.68 -7.49
C ALA A 116 -1.48 -14.64 -5.99
N GLU A 117 -2.14 -13.59 -5.53
CA GLU A 117 -2.54 -13.45 -4.13
C GLU A 117 -3.66 -14.42 -3.73
N ILE A 118 -4.63 -14.71 -4.61
CA ILE A 118 -5.66 -15.73 -4.38
C ILE A 118 -5.02 -17.09 -4.12
N GLN A 119 -4.02 -17.48 -4.93
CA GLN A 119 -3.27 -18.72 -4.75
C GLN A 119 -2.48 -18.73 -3.45
N GLN A 120 -1.72 -17.68 -3.16
CA GLN A 120 -0.92 -17.56 -1.93
C GLN A 120 -1.77 -17.64 -0.65
N LYS A 121 -3.01 -17.17 -0.70
CA LYS A 121 -3.93 -17.15 0.46
C LYS A 121 -4.87 -18.36 0.51
N ASN A 122 -4.77 -19.28 -0.44
CA ASN A 122 -5.66 -20.45 -0.55
C ASN A 122 -7.16 -20.07 -0.64
N PHE A 123 -7.46 -18.95 -1.32
CA PHE A 123 -8.85 -18.49 -1.53
C PHE A 123 -9.54 -19.11 -2.74
N GLU A 124 -8.92 -20.02 -3.45
CA GLU A 124 -9.39 -20.58 -4.74
C GLU A 124 -10.82 -21.11 -4.70
N ARG A 125 -11.26 -21.65 -3.57
CA ARG A 125 -12.62 -22.21 -3.40
C ARG A 125 -13.64 -21.21 -2.87
N SER A 126 -13.19 -20.11 -2.26
CA SER A 126 -14.08 -19.12 -1.62
C SER A 126 -13.37 -17.77 -1.50
N ILE A 127 -13.44 -16.98 -2.55
CA ILE A 127 -12.82 -15.67 -2.59
C ILE A 127 -13.75 -14.66 -1.90
N PRO A 128 -13.32 -13.96 -0.84
CA PRO A 128 -14.12 -12.87 -0.27
C PRO A 128 -14.35 -11.77 -1.32
N ALA A 129 -15.58 -11.28 -1.46
CA ALA A 129 -15.91 -10.26 -2.44
C ALA A 129 -15.03 -9.00 -2.29
N GLY A 130 -14.83 -8.53 -1.06
CA GLY A 130 -13.94 -7.38 -0.80
C GLY A 130 -12.49 -7.63 -1.21
N PHE A 131 -11.99 -8.87 -1.05
CA PHE A 131 -10.67 -9.24 -1.54
C PHE A 131 -10.63 -9.28 -3.07
N PHE A 132 -11.67 -9.77 -3.73
CA PHE A 132 -11.73 -9.83 -5.18
C PHE A 132 -11.79 -8.44 -5.83
N THR A 133 -12.46 -7.49 -5.18
CA THR A 133 -12.71 -6.14 -5.71
C THR A 133 -11.72 -5.08 -5.19
N TYR A 134 -10.75 -5.43 -4.33
CA TYR A 134 -9.82 -4.44 -3.77
C TYR A 134 -9.06 -3.60 -4.80
N PRO A 135 -8.76 -4.09 -6.04
CA PRO A 135 -8.10 -3.24 -7.03
C PRO A 135 -8.92 -2.01 -7.42
N VAL A 136 -10.24 -2.11 -7.32
CA VAL A 136 -11.15 -0.99 -7.58
C VAL A 136 -11.10 0.02 -6.43
N SER A 137 -11.09 -0.45 -5.19
CA SER A 137 -10.94 0.45 -4.03
C SER A 137 -9.56 1.13 -4.00
N GLN A 138 -8.50 0.42 -4.40
CA GLN A 138 -7.17 1.02 -4.54
C GLN A 138 -7.14 2.10 -5.63
N ALA A 139 -7.88 1.91 -6.73
CA ALA A 139 -8.02 2.96 -7.73
C ALA A 139 -8.75 4.18 -7.17
N ALA A 140 -9.77 4.01 -6.33
CA ALA A 140 -10.45 5.11 -5.64
C ALA A 140 -9.49 5.85 -4.70
N ASP A 141 -8.70 5.12 -3.91
CA ASP A 141 -7.68 5.73 -3.03
C ASP A 141 -6.73 6.65 -3.81
N ILE A 142 -6.22 6.18 -4.95
CA ILE A 142 -5.24 6.91 -5.76
C ILE A 142 -5.89 8.15 -6.40
N THR A 143 -7.05 7.99 -6.99
CA THR A 143 -7.65 9.02 -7.85
C THR A 143 -8.40 10.09 -7.08
N ALA A 144 -8.91 9.80 -5.88
CA ALA A 144 -9.62 10.76 -5.03
C ALA A 144 -8.76 11.99 -4.70
N PHE A 145 -7.45 11.80 -4.54
CA PHE A 145 -6.49 12.87 -4.27
C PHE A 145 -5.81 13.41 -5.54
N LYS A 146 -6.25 12.98 -6.73
CA LYS A 146 -5.61 13.32 -8.01
C LYS A 146 -4.11 12.99 -8.00
N ALA A 147 -3.73 11.87 -7.38
CA ALA A 147 -2.35 11.46 -7.29
C ALA A 147 -1.79 11.16 -8.67
N SER A 148 -0.82 11.96 -9.09
CA SER A 148 -0.12 11.80 -10.37
C SER A 148 1.05 10.83 -10.27
N LEU A 149 1.56 10.58 -9.06
CA LEU A 149 2.68 9.70 -8.77
C LEU A 149 2.34 8.74 -7.63
N VAL A 150 2.66 7.47 -7.82
CA VAL A 150 2.41 6.40 -6.83
C VAL A 150 3.70 5.60 -6.63
N PRO A 151 4.44 5.82 -5.54
CA PRO A 151 5.59 5.00 -5.18
C PRO A 151 5.15 3.56 -4.83
N VAL A 152 5.55 2.59 -5.63
CA VAL A 152 5.15 1.19 -5.52
C VAL A 152 6.27 0.23 -5.92
N GLY A 153 6.17 -1.03 -5.49
CA GLY A 153 6.98 -2.12 -6.02
C GLY A 153 6.53 -2.56 -7.43
N ASP A 154 7.40 -3.28 -8.14
CA ASP A 154 7.13 -3.74 -9.52
C ASP A 154 5.87 -4.62 -9.63
N ASP A 155 5.53 -5.35 -8.57
CA ASP A 155 4.33 -6.20 -8.47
C ASP A 155 3.01 -5.42 -8.51
N GLN A 156 3.06 -4.11 -8.32
CA GLN A 156 1.88 -3.23 -8.30
C GLN A 156 1.57 -2.57 -9.68
N GLU A 157 2.42 -2.76 -10.69
CA GLU A 157 2.15 -2.20 -12.02
C GLU A 157 0.80 -2.66 -12.62
N PRO A 158 0.37 -3.93 -12.47
CA PRO A 158 -0.96 -4.34 -12.94
C PRO A 158 -2.12 -3.62 -12.25
N MET A 159 -1.93 -3.18 -10.99
CA MET A 159 -2.92 -2.38 -10.26
C MET A 159 -3.00 -0.96 -10.79
N LEU A 160 -1.86 -0.35 -11.08
CA LEU A 160 -1.80 0.98 -11.69
C LEU A 160 -2.39 0.98 -13.10
N GLU A 161 -2.15 -0.06 -13.90
CA GLU A 161 -2.77 -0.17 -15.22
C GLU A 161 -4.29 -0.28 -15.11
N GLN A 162 -4.79 -1.09 -14.19
CA GLN A 162 -6.23 -1.16 -13.94
C GLN A 162 -6.81 0.19 -13.46
N THR A 163 -6.06 0.93 -12.63
CA THR A 163 -6.44 2.29 -12.23
C THR A 163 -6.54 3.23 -13.43
N ARG A 164 -5.57 3.21 -14.34
CA ARG A 164 -5.58 4.02 -15.57
C ARG A 164 -6.77 3.66 -16.48
N GLU A 165 -7.10 2.38 -16.60
CA GLU A 165 -8.29 1.93 -17.34
C GLU A 165 -9.57 2.53 -16.73
N ILE A 166 -9.70 2.54 -15.41
CA ILE A 166 -10.84 3.15 -14.71
C ILE A 166 -10.87 4.66 -14.96
N VAL A 167 -9.72 5.35 -14.85
CA VAL A 167 -9.63 6.79 -15.14
C VAL A 167 -10.09 7.12 -16.55
N ARG A 168 -9.60 6.37 -17.56
CA ARG A 168 -9.98 6.58 -18.96
C ARG A 168 -11.47 6.34 -19.17
N SER A 169 -12.01 5.26 -18.61
CA SER A 169 -13.44 4.96 -18.69
C SER A 169 -14.29 6.05 -18.03
N PHE A 170 -13.91 6.49 -16.83
CA PHE A 170 -14.59 7.56 -16.11
C PHE A 170 -14.54 8.88 -16.88
N ASN A 171 -13.36 9.30 -17.31
CA ASN A 171 -13.19 10.56 -18.02
C ASN A 171 -13.90 10.57 -19.39
N SER A 172 -14.03 9.43 -20.05
CA SER A 172 -14.79 9.33 -21.31
C SER A 172 -16.30 9.59 -21.13
N ILE A 173 -16.83 9.36 -19.93
CA ILE A 173 -18.26 9.52 -19.61
C ILE A 173 -18.53 10.89 -18.99
N TYR A 174 -17.68 11.33 -18.07
CA TYR A 174 -17.92 12.47 -17.19
C TYR A 174 -17.01 13.69 -17.48
N GLY A 175 -16.13 13.60 -18.49
CA GLY A 175 -15.13 14.61 -18.82
C GLY A 175 -13.81 14.45 -18.04
N ASP A 176 -12.83 15.31 -18.29
CA ASP A 176 -11.49 15.23 -17.73
C ASP A 176 -11.44 15.60 -16.23
N VAL A 177 -11.91 14.71 -15.38
CA VAL A 177 -12.01 14.91 -13.91
C VAL A 177 -10.84 14.26 -13.19
N LEU A 178 -10.48 13.03 -13.57
CA LEU A 178 -9.49 12.21 -12.91
C LEU A 178 -8.12 12.29 -13.59
N VAL A 179 -7.05 12.07 -12.83
CA VAL A 179 -5.66 12.08 -13.31
C VAL A 179 -5.13 10.66 -13.42
N GLU A 180 -4.52 10.30 -14.55
CA GLU A 180 -3.85 9.00 -14.71
C GLU A 180 -2.58 8.95 -13.87
N PRO A 181 -2.44 7.97 -12.95
CA PRO A 181 -1.26 7.85 -12.11
C PRO A 181 -0.09 7.21 -12.86
N LYS A 182 1.13 7.63 -12.45
CA LYS A 182 2.39 7.00 -12.88
C LYS A 182 3.05 6.31 -11.70
N GLY A 183 3.51 5.07 -11.89
CA GLY A 183 4.31 4.36 -10.90
C GLY A 183 5.69 5.00 -10.72
N VAL A 184 6.16 5.08 -9.48
CA VAL A 184 7.54 5.42 -9.15
C VAL A 184 8.15 4.19 -8.50
N PHE A 185 9.00 3.50 -9.26
CA PHE A 185 9.58 2.23 -8.85
C PHE A 185 10.95 2.44 -8.20
N PRO A 186 11.29 1.68 -7.15
CA PRO A 186 12.63 1.71 -6.57
C PRO A 186 13.67 1.19 -7.58
N PRO A 187 14.94 1.55 -7.44
CA PRO A 187 16.01 0.99 -8.26
C PRO A 187 15.98 -0.55 -8.22
N LYS A 188 16.22 -1.19 -9.36
CA LYS A 188 16.23 -2.66 -9.45
C LYS A 188 17.18 -3.27 -8.40
N GLY A 189 16.67 -4.23 -7.63
CA GLY A 189 17.42 -4.94 -6.58
C GLY A 189 17.36 -4.31 -5.19
N SER A 190 16.81 -3.11 -5.00
CA SER A 190 16.76 -2.44 -3.69
C SER A 190 15.61 -2.89 -2.77
N GLY A 191 14.68 -3.69 -3.25
CA GLY A 191 13.42 -3.98 -2.54
C GLY A 191 13.32 -5.34 -1.84
N ARG A 192 14.34 -6.22 -1.95
CA ARG A 192 14.26 -7.57 -1.36
C ARG A 192 15.38 -7.80 -0.37
N ILE A 193 15.09 -7.57 0.92
CA ILE A 193 15.99 -7.96 1.99
C ILE A 193 15.68 -9.42 2.37
N PRO A 194 16.70 -10.31 2.46
CA PRO A 194 16.51 -11.66 2.98
C PRO A 194 16.06 -11.62 4.44
N GLY A 195 15.31 -12.63 4.86
CA GLY A 195 14.96 -12.83 6.26
C GLY A 195 16.17 -13.25 7.09
N LEU A 196 16.00 -13.27 8.40
CA LEU A 196 17.05 -13.69 9.35
C LEU A 196 17.53 -15.12 9.14
N ASP A 197 16.69 -15.95 8.53
CA ASP A 197 16.94 -17.34 8.16
C ASP A 197 17.74 -17.53 6.85
N GLY A 198 18.00 -16.45 6.09
CA GLY A 198 18.71 -16.48 4.82
C GLY A 198 17.99 -17.18 3.67
N ASN A 199 16.85 -17.81 3.91
CA ASN A 199 16.19 -18.67 2.94
C ASN A 199 15.10 -17.95 2.13
N ALA A 200 14.39 -17.03 2.73
CA ALA A 200 13.25 -16.35 2.13
C ALA A 200 13.34 -14.83 2.31
N LYS A 201 12.53 -14.11 1.56
CA LYS A 201 12.34 -12.67 1.77
C LYS A 201 11.86 -12.43 3.19
N MET A 202 12.37 -11.36 3.83
CA MET A 202 11.91 -10.91 5.13
C MET A 202 10.39 -10.70 5.14
N SER A 203 9.70 -11.36 6.06
CA SER A 203 8.22 -11.38 6.12
C SER A 203 7.71 -11.50 7.55
N LYS A 204 6.61 -10.80 7.83
CA LYS A 204 5.87 -10.92 9.10
C LYS A 204 5.37 -12.34 9.35
N SER A 205 4.84 -12.98 8.32
CA SER A 205 4.24 -14.32 8.41
C SER A 205 5.25 -15.44 8.66
N LEU A 206 6.50 -15.24 8.27
CA LEU A 206 7.58 -16.21 8.49
C LEU A 206 8.31 -16.00 9.81
N GLY A 207 8.04 -14.91 10.54
CA GLY A 207 8.71 -14.62 11.80
C GLY A 207 10.21 -14.32 11.67
N ASN A 208 10.72 -14.11 10.44
CA ASN A 208 12.12 -13.92 10.10
C ASN A 208 12.52 -12.44 9.92
N ALA A 209 11.82 -11.52 10.62
CA ALA A 209 11.95 -10.09 10.41
C ALA A 209 12.53 -9.34 11.63
N ILE A 210 13.32 -8.30 11.36
CA ILE A 210 13.66 -7.25 12.31
C ILE A 210 12.60 -6.16 12.17
N TYR A 211 11.86 -5.88 13.23
CA TYR A 211 10.84 -4.83 13.24
C TYR A 211 11.45 -3.47 13.60
N LEU A 212 10.86 -2.40 13.10
CA LEU A 212 11.30 -1.03 13.40
C LEU A 212 11.13 -0.69 14.88
N SER A 213 10.18 -1.33 15.55
CA SER A 213 9.88 -1.20 16.97
C SER A 213 10.54 -2.25 17.87
N ASP A 214 11.50 -3.05 17.37
CA ASP A 214 12.27 -3.96 18.22
C ASP A 214 13.16 -3.15 19.16
N ASP A 215 13.17 -3.51 20.45
CA ASP A 215 14.09 -2.95 21.42
C ASP A 215 15.53 -3.46 21.20
N ALA A 216 16.49 -2.84 21.88
CA ALA A 216 17.91 -3.14 21.69
C ALA A 216 18.26 -4.61 22.02
N ASP A 217 17.64 -5.19 23.05
CA ASP A 217 17.90 -6.57 23.45
C ASP A 217 17.31 -7.58 22.46
N THR A 218 16.09 -7.31 21.99
CA THR A 218 15.43 -8.10 20.93
C THR A 218 16.22 -8.01 19.65
N LEU A 219 16.63 -6.81 19.23
CA LEU A 219 17.46 -6.61 18.05
C LEU A 219 18.77 -7.37 18.15
N ARG A 220 19.48 -7.28 19.29
CA ARG A 220 20.73 -8.01 19.52
C ARG A 220 20.53 -9.53 19.38
N LYS A 221 19.49 -10.10 20.01
CA LYS A 221 19.18 -11.53 19.91
C LYS A 221 18.93 -11.94 18.47
N LYS A 222 18.15 -11.17 17.72
CA LYS A 222 17.87 -11.43 16.30
C LYS A 222 19.11 -11.39 15.43
N VAL A 223 19.97 -10.38 15.61
CA VAL A 223 21.24 -10.26 14.87
C VAL A 223 22.18 -11.42 15.18
N MET A 224 22.29 -11.80 16.47
CA MET A 224 23.17 -12.93 16.87
C MET A 224 22.64 -14.29 16.40
N SER A 225 21.37 -14.39 16.02
CA SER A 225 20.75 -15.62 15.47
C SER A 225 20.71 -15.65 13.94
N MET A 226 21.26 -14.65 13.27
CA MET A 226 21.37 -14.66 11.79
C MET A 226 22.29 -15.80 11.34
N TYR A 227 21.94 -16.41 10.19
CA TYR A 227 22.71 -17.48 9.55
C TYR A 227 24.11 -17.04 9.12
#